data_e5c4c1d0dd7cc0899f427fc553b69f7d
#
_entry.id   e5c4c1d0dd7cc0899f427fc553b69f7d
#
_cell.length_a   1.000
_cell.length_b   1.000
_cell.length_c   1.000
_cell.angle_alpha   90.00
_cell.angle_beta   90.00
_cell.angle_gamma   90.00
#
_symmetry.space_group_name_H-M   'P 1'
#
loop_
_entity.id
_entity.type
_entity.pdbx_description
1 polymer ?
#
loop_
_entity_poly.entity_id
_entity_poly.type
_entity_poly.pdbx_seq_one_letter_code
_entity_poly.pdbx_strand_id
1 'polypeptide(L)'
;MSWGLLIDSCLLAFLVTLLAVVVGWCISLFLVGASGWKRVIFLVGVVATFSLPPFFVVNSWLGLFGKVGLLKSWVSIDAYSFGGATWVLVMMFWPVPCLMSFGALKRLTPELLDAEPGIRGFGLLKYVLFPLSYSALFQSGVIVFVLAFNNIAVPAILQVKVFPAQFWVQFSSTYNFQMAWQYGWVLALIPMVLLLAFNGRMIAWPWESQGLDSNVFLERLGYIIRNLSAVLFGGTIVISLLLPLGQLLLNARTWLDFSGAIQAGSRSIFNSFWFAFLTASSVSVIGVLTSSYKVFRLTWLFLFLPGVLLGVVWISIFNRPSLDWFYGGGCMVVTALSLRYFAFGWEGMRGAKNSIDADLVSATDLFGVSWWQRWRHLLQPQVGWAIFAVWYVIYLLCLWDTETVVLIVPPGGETLALRVFNLLHYGHHSQVNALCLILLLLALLPLVLGFVLSLIIKKWLKQDDL
;
A
#
# COMPACT_ATOMS: atom_id res chain seq x y z
N MET A 1 27.23 -5.22 13.37
CA MET A 1 26.41 -4.30 12.57
C MET A 1 26.97 -2.90 12.68
N SER A 2 27.03 -2.14 11.58
CA SER A 2 27.61 -0.79 11.58
C SER A 2 26.50 0.27 11.67
N TRP A 3 26.70 1.30 12.48
CA TRP A 3 25.80 2.46 12.61
C TRP A 3 25.66 3.21 11.27
N GLY A 4 26.72 3.22 10.44
CA GLY A 4 26.65 3.78 9.09
C GLY A 4 25.54 3.16 8.25
N LEU A 5 25.34 1.84 8.33
CA LEU A 5 24.29 1.16 7.60
C LEU A 5 22.86 1.57 8.03
N LEU A 6 22.68 1.88 9.32
CA LEU A 6 21.42 2.43 9.81
C LEU A 6 21.17 3.83 9.24
N ILE A 7 22.19 4.67 9.21
CA ILE A 7 22.12 6.02 8.64
C ILE A 7 21.79 5.93 7.15
N ASP A 8 22.45 5.05 6.40
CA ASP A 8 22.19 4.84 4.97
C ASP A 8 20.74 4.38 4.73
N SER A 9 20.23 3.48 5.57
CA SER A 9 18.85 3.02 5.47
C SER A 9 17.83 4.11 5.79
N CYS A 10 18.10 4.94 6.80
CA CYS A 10 17.27 6.11 7.11
C CYS A 10 17.32 7.15 5.99
N LEU A 11 18.50 7.38 5.41
CA LEU A 11 18.67 8.30 4.29
C LEU A 11 17.92 7.82 3.05
N LEU A 12 18.01 6.53 2.73
CA LEU A 12 17.23 5.92 1.63
C LEU A 12 15.74 6.16 1.83
N ALA A 13 15.22 5.79 3.00
CA ALA A 13 13.80 5.94 3.32
C ALA A 13 13.36 7.41 3.32
N PHE A 14 14.19 8.32 3.80
CA PHE A 14 13.91 9.76 3.79
C PHE A 14 13.85 10.34 2.37
N LEU A 15 14.82 10.00 1.52
CA LEU A 15 14.84 10.47 0.12
C LEU A 15 13.64 9.92 -0.67
N VAL A 16 13.33 8.64 -0.49
CA VAL A 16 12.14 8.03 -1.09
C VAL A 16 10.88 8.76 -0.64
N THR A 17 10.75 9.03 0.65
CA THR A 17 9.61 9.73 1.23
C THR A 17 9.47 11.13 0.66
N LEU A 18 10.54 11.91 0.65
CA LEU A 18 10.52 13.28 0.14
C LEU A 18 10.04 13.34 -1.32
N LEU A 19 10.64 12.50 -2.18
CA LEU A 19 10.31 12.46 -3.60
C LEU A 19 8.89 11.93 -3.84
N ALA A 20 8.49 10.84 -3.17
CA ALA A 20 7.17 10.26 -3.32
C ALA A 20 6.06 11.23 -2.85
N VAL A 21 6.28 11.96 -1.74
CA VAL A 21 5.33 12.95 -1.23
C VAL A 21 5.16 14.10 -2.20
N VAL A 22 6.26 14.64 -2.74
CA VAL A 22 6.20 15.73 -3.73
C VAL A 22 5.46 15.29 -4.99
N VAL A 23 5.85 14.15 -5.57
CA VAL A 23 5.22 13.61 -6.80
C VAL A 23 3.74 13.31 -6.54
N GLY A 24 3.42 12.60 -5.45
CA GLY A 24 2.05 12.22 -5.12
C GLY A 24 1.15 13.43 -4.88
N TRP A 25 1.64 14.46 -4.17
CA TRP A 25 0.87 15.69 -3.94
C TRP A 25 0.57 16.44 -5.24
N CYS A 26 1.58 16.64 -6.09
CA CYS A 26 1.39 17.30 -7.38
C CYS A 26 0.39 16.56 -8.27
N ILE A 27 0.40 15.23 -8.26
CA ILE A 27 -0.55 14.39 -9.01
C ILE A 27 -1.96 14.50 -8.41
N SER A 28 -2.09 14.59 -7.09
CA SER A 28 -3.40 14.72 -6.42
C SER A 28 -4.15 15.97 -6.86
N LEU A 29 -3.46 17.08 -7.15
CA LEU A 29 -4.06 18.31 -7.68
C LEU A 29 -4.75 18.06 -9.03
N PHE A 30 -4.13 17.28 -9.91
CA PHE A 30 -4.75 16.90 -11.18
C PHE A 30 -5.98 16.02 -10.98
N LEU A 31 -5.93 15.06 -10.06
CA LEU A 31 -7.04 14.16 -9.76
C LEU A 31 -8.27 14.87 -9.17
N VAL A 32 -8.07 15.88 -8.33
CA VAL A 32 -9.18 16.70 -7.79
C VAL A 32 -9.88 17.46 -8.89
N GLY A 33 -9.15 17.98 -9.87
CA GLY A 33 -9.68 18.67 -11.03
C GLY A 33 -10.34 17.74 -12.07
N ALA A 34 -10.13 16.42 -12.01
CA ALA A 34 -10.80 15.49 -12.88
C ALA A 34 -12.26 15.26 -12.45
N SER A 35 -13.17 15.01 -13.40
CA SER A 35 -14.60 14.77 -13.14
C SER A 35 -15.11 13.52 -13.83
N GLY A 36 -16.24 12.99 -13.34
CA GLY A 36 -16.96 11.88 -13.94
C GLY A 36 -16.08 10.63 -14.15
N TRP A 37 -16.26 9.97 -15.30
CA TRP A 37 -15.56 8.73 -15.66
C TRP A 37 -14.04 8.90 -15.79
N LYS A 38 -13.56 10.09 -16.16
CA LYS A 38 -12.13 10.40 -16.25
C LYS A 38 -11.45 10.26 -14.89
N ARG A 39 -12.06 10.80 -13.83
CA ARG A 39 -11.56 10.65 -12.46
C ARG A 39 -11.44 9.18 -12.05
N VAL A 40 -12.45 8.37 -12.38
CA VAL A 40 -12.44 6.93 -12.07
C VAL A 40 -11.28 6.23 -12.77
N ILE A 41 -11.06 6.47 -14.08
CA ILE A 41 -9.95 5.86 -14.82
C ILE A 41 -8.60 6.29 -14.22
N PHE A 42 -8.43 7.55 -13.88
CA PHE A 42 -7.19 8.04 -13.30
C PHE A 42 -6.93 7.44 -11.92
N LEU A 43 -7.95 7.33 -11.08
CA LEU A 43 -7.84 6.65 -9.79
C LEU A 43 -7.52 5.16 -9.95
N VAL A 44 -8.14 4.49 -10.91
CA VAL A 44 -7.80 3.10 -11.25
C VAL A 44 -6.34 2.96 -11.65
N GLY A 45 -5.80 3.90 -12.44
CA GLY A 45 -4.37 3.92 -12.78
C GLY A 45 -3.47 4.06 -11.55
N VAL A 46 -3.82 4.95 -10.61
CA VAL A 46 -3.06 5.12 -9.35
C VAL A 46 -3.12 3.85 -8.50
N VAL A 47 -4.31 3.27 -8.33
CA VAL A 47 -4.50 2.02 -7.57
C VAL A 47 -3.81 0.85 -8.26
N ALA A 48 -3.87 0.75 -9.60
CA ALA A 48 -3.15 -0.26 -10.35
C ALA A 48 -1.63 -0.16 -10.16
N THR A 49 -1.08 1.06 -10.15
CA THR A 49 0.35 1.27 -9.84
C THR A 49 0.69 0.78 -8.43
N PHE A 50 -0.14 1.10 -7.45
CA PHE A 50 0.04 0.62 -6.07
C PHE A 50 -0.11 -0.91 -5.97
N SER A 51 -0.89 -1.53 -6.86
CA SER A 51 -1.11 -2.98 -6.89
C SER A 51 0.06 -3.76 -7.52
N LEU A 52 1.04 -3.07 -8.14
CA LEU A 52 2.19 -3.74 -8.73
C LEU A 52 3.09 -4.34 -7.63
N PRO A 53 3.42 -5.65 -7.72
CA PRO A 53 4.32 -6.27 -6.75
C PRO A 53 5.72 -5.65 -6.78
N PRO A 54 6.38 -5.47 -5.62
CA PRO A 54 7.74 -4.91 -5.55
C PRO A 54 8.74 -5.62 -6.47
N PHE A 55 8.70 -6.94 -6.47
CA PHE A 55 9.58 -7.78 -7.29
C PHE A 55 9.40 -7.57 -8.78
N PHE A 56 8.16 -7.36 -9.20
CA PHE A 56 7.83 -7.07 -10.58
C PHE A 56 8.42 -5.72 -11.02
N VAL A 57 8.24 -4.68 -10.20
CA VAL A 57 8.76 -3.34 -10.50
C VAL A 57 10.29 -3.39 -10.60
N VAL A 58 10.98 -4.00 -9.63
CA VAL A 58 12.44 -4.15 -9.66
C VAL A 58 12.91 -4.92 -10.89
N ASN A 59 12.28 -6.06 -11.18
CA ASN A 59 12.69 -6.91 -12.31
C ASN A 59 12.50 -6.17 -13.65
N SER A 60 11.43 -5.39 -13.78
CA SER A 60 11.19 -4.55 -14.97
C SER A 60 12.28 -3.50 -15.13
N TRP A 61 12.66 -2.81 -14.04
CA TRP A 61 13.74 -1.83 -14.07
C TRP A 61 15.11 -2.45 -14.36
N LEU A 62 15.37 -3.66 -13.85
CA LEU A 62 16.58 -4.42 -14.19
C LEU A 62 16.60 -4.86 -15.66
N GLY A 63 15.44 -5.19 -16.23
CA GLY A 63 15.31 -5.51 -17.65
C GLY A 63 15.59 -4.29 -18.55
N LEU A 64 15.41 -3.06 -18.06
CA LEU A 64 15.69 -1.82 -18.80
C LEU A 64 17.13 -1.32 -18.59
N PHE A 65 17.57 -1.19 -17.35
CA PHE A 65 18.83 -0.53 -16.95
C PHE A 65 19.83 -1.45 -16.25
N GLY A 66 19.52 -2.74 -16.11
CA GLY A 66 20.44 -3.72 -15.55
C GLY A 66 21.65 -3.95 -16.46
N LYS A 67 22.58 -4.82 -16.07
CA LYS A 67 23.83 -5.11 -16.80
C LYS A 67 23.60 -5.51 -18.25
N VAL A 68 22.48 -6.16 -18.56
CA VAL A 68 22.07 -6.64 -19.91
C VAL A 68 20.75 -5.95 -20.32
N GLY A 69 20.44 -4.79 -19.75
CA GLY A 69 19.17 -4.10 -19.96
C GLY A 69 19.06 -3.48 -21.35
N LEU A 70 17.82 -3.38 -21.86
CA LEU A 70 17.50 -2.86 -23.20
C LEU A 70 18.02 -1.43 -23.45
N LEU A 71 18.01 -0.57 -22.43
CA LEU A 71 18.41 0.83 -22.53
C LEU A 71 19.85 1.10 -22.04
N LYS A 72 20.59 0.04 -21.62
CA LYS A 72 21.94 0.20 -21.07
C LYS A 72 22.93 0.83 -22.06
N SER A 73 22.75 0.57 -23.35
CA SER A 73 23.59 1.15 -24.42
C SER A 73 23.33 2.63 -24.66
N TRP A 74 22.15 3.13 -24.30
CA TRP A 74 21.72 4.51 -24.54
C TRP A 74 21.91 5.39 -23.30
N VAL A 75 21.79 4.81 -22.12
CA VAL A 75 21.82 5.55 -20.86
C VAL A 75 22.69 4.79 -19.85
N SER A 76 23.74 5.44 -19.38
CA SER A 76 24.72 4.86 -18.43
C SER A 76 24.25 4.95 -16.97
N ILE A 77 22.96 4.71 -16.71
CA ILE A 77 22.45 4.64 -15.34
C ILE A 77 22.80 3.28 -14.73
N ASP A 78 23.34 3.30 -13.51
CA ASP A 78 23.55 2.07 -12.74
C ASP A 78 22.32 1.78 -11.87
N ALA A 79 21.58 0.74 -12.27
CA ALA A 79 20.42 0.27 -11.51
C ALA A 79 20.83 -0.34 -10.15
N TYR A 80 22.04 -0.91 -10.05
CA TYR A 80 22.60 -1.51 -8.84
C TYR A 80 23.25 -0.47 -7.92
N SER A 81 22.52 0.59 -7.64
CA SER A 81 23.00 1.73 -6.87
C SER A 81 21.97 2.20 -5.85
N PHE A 82 22.42 3.01 -4.90
CA PHE A 82 21.54 3.68 -3.94
C PHE A 82 20.48 4.55 -4.66
N GLY A 83 20.88 5.25 -5.74
CA GLY A 83 19.97 6.02 -6.59
C GLY A 83 18.94 5.13 -7.30
N GLY A 84 19.37 3.96 -7.80
CA GLY A 84 18.47 2.98 -8.42
C GLY A 84 17.42 2.45 -7.44
N ALA A 85 17.83 2.10 -6.22
CA ALA A 85 16.91 1.69 -5.17
C ALA A 85 15.92 2.81 -4.78
N THR A 86 16.42 4.06 -4.64
CA THR A 86 15.57 5.23 -4.37
C THR A 86 14.53 5.39 -5.48
N TRP A 87 14.94 5.34 -6.74
CA TRP A 87 14.06 5.49 -7.89
C TRP A 87 12.94 4.45 -7.91
N VAL A 88 13.29 3.16 -7.78
CA VAL A 88 12.31 2.07 -7.78
C VAL A 88 11.30 2.23 -6.66
N LEU A 89 11.75 2.52 -5.44
CA LEU A 89 10.87 2.72 -4.28
C LEU A 89 9.97 3.96 -4.44
N VAL A 90 10.45 5.04 -5.03
CA VAL A 90 9.62 6.23 -5.36
C VAL A 90 8.52 5.85 -6.34
N MET A 91 8.85 5.11 -7.41
CA MET A 91 7.87 4.66 -8.41
C MET A 91 6.84 3.69 -7.85
N MET A 92 7.13 3.02 -6.74
CA MET A 92 6.18 2.16 -6.03
C MET A 92 5.29 2.93 -5.05
N PHE A 93 5.83 3.90 -4.33
CA PHE A 93 5.15 4.48 -3.16
C PHE A 93 4.49 5.84 -3.40
N TRP A 94 4.72 6.52 -4.53
CA TRP A 94 4.03 7.79 -4.84
C TRP A 94 2.48 7.70 -4.83
N PRO A 95 1.83 6.54 -5.08
CA PRO A 95 0.38 6.44 -4.99
C PRO A 95 -0.16 6.68 -3.57
N VAL A 96 0.61 6.37 -2.52
CA VAL A 96 0.18 6.54 -1.13
C VAL A 96 -0.06 8.02 -0.80
N PRO A 97 0.93 8.94 -0.93
CA PRO A 97 0.67 10.35 -0.70
C PRO A 97 -0.29 10.97 -1.71
N CYS A 98 -0.37 10.44 -2.92
CA CYS A 98 -1.34 10.87 -3.92
C CYS A 98 -2.79 10.63 -3.44
N LEU A 99 -3.12 9.42 -3.01
CA LEU A 99 -4.47 9.06 -2.55
C LEU A 99 -4.85 9.78 -1.25
N MET A 100 -3.91 9.88 -0.29
CA MET A 100 -4.16 10.56 0.97
C MET A 100 -4.34 12.07 0.77
N SER A 101 -3.52 12.70 -0.07
CA SER A 101 -3.67 14.12 -0.41
C SER A 101 -4.94 14.37 -1.20
N PHE A 102 -5.30 13.49 -2.12
CA PHE A 102 -6.57 13.55 -2.83
C PHE A 102 -7.75 13.53 -1.86
N GLY A 103 -7.74 12.63 -0.85
CA GLY A 103 -8.77 12.58 0.19
C GLY A 103 -8.86 13.88 1.00
N ALA A 104 -7.72 14.45 1.38
CA ALA A 104 -7.68 15.73 2.10
C ALA A 104 -8.22 16.91 1.27
N LEU A 105 -7.79 16.99 0.01
CA LEU A 105 -8.20 18.05 -0.91
C LEU A 105 -9.69 17.96 -1.30
N LYS A 106 -10.28 16.77 -1.25
CA LYS A 106 -11.71 16.55 -1.46
C LYS A 106 -12.59 17.14 -0.35
N ARG A 107 -12.03 17.50 0.79
CA ARG A 107 -12.72 18.22 1.88
C ARG A 107 -12.81 19.73 1.63
N LEU A 108 -12.22 20.23 0.55
CA LEU A 108 -12.34 21.62 0.15
C LEU A 108 -13.79 21.91 -0.22
N THR A 109 -14.40 22.88 0.46
CA THR A 109 -15.78 23.30 0.21
C THR A 109 -15.82 24.51 -0.73
N PRO A 110 -16.91 24.72 -1.48
CA PRO A 110 -17.08 25.91 -2.32
C PRO A 110 -16.96 27.21 -1.49
N GLU A 111 -17.49 27.22 -0.26
CA GLU A 111 -17.47 28.39 0.63
C GLU A 111 -16.05 28.83 0.97
N LEU A 112 -15.12 27.87 1.15
CA LEU A 112 -13.70 28.17 1.40
C LEU A 112 -13.03 28.83 0.19
N LEU A 113 -13.44 28.46 -1.03
CA LEU A 113 -12.94 29.11 -2.24
C LEU A 113 -13.57 30.50 -2.44
N ASP A 114 -14.83 30.65 -2.12
CA ASP A 114 -15.58 31.90 -2.32
C ASP A 114 -15.27 32.94 -1.24
N ALA A 115 -14.76 32.52 -0.07
CA ALA A 115 -14.30 33.46 0.98
C ALA A 115 -13.17 34.37 0.47
N GLU A 116 -12.34 33.92 -0.45
CA GLU A 116 -11.21 34.68 -1.03
C GLU A 116 -11.18 34.56 -2.55
N PRO A 117 -12.04 35.27 -3.30
CA PRO A 117 -12.18 35.13 -4.75
C PRO A 117 -10.93 35.51 -5.54
N GLY A 118 -10.06 36.32 -4.97
CA GLY A 118 -8.81 36.77 -5.58
C GLY A 118 -7.66 35.79 -5.54
N ILE A 119 -7.72 34.77 -4.67
CA ILE A 119 -6.63 33.79 -4.53
C ILE A 119 -6.69 32.75 -5.67
N ARG A 120 -5.68 32.77 -6.53
CA ARG A 120 -5.51 31.87 -7.71
C ARG A 120 -4.09 31.37 -7.83
N GLY A 121 -3.90 30.28 -8.60
CA GLY A 121 -2.60 29.75 -8.98
C GLY A 121 -1.71 29.43 -7.80
N PHE A 122 -0.49 29.96 -7.77
CA PHE A 122 0.47 29.70 -6.70
C PHE A 122 0.01 30.20 -5.32
N GLY A 123 -0.76 31.28 -5.27
CA GLY A 123 -1.37 31.74 -4.02
C GLY A 123 -2.34 30.70 -3.44
N LEU A 124 -3.20 30.11 -4.29
CA LEU A 124 -4.09 29.02 -3.90
C LEU A 124 -3.31 27.80 -3.36
N LEU A 125 -2.24 27.40 -4.05
CA LEU A 125 -1.38 26.32 -3.58
C LEU A 125 -0.82 26.59 -2.18
N LYS A 126 -0.23 27.76 -1.97
CA LYS A 126 0.50 28.10 -0.75
C LYS A 126 -0.42 28.32 0.45
N TYR A 127 -1.51 29.05 0.27
CA TYR A 127 -2.32 29.53 1.39
C TYR A 127 -3.55 28.67 1.68
N VAL A 128 -4.01 27.86 0.72
CA VAL A 128 -5.21 27.03 0.88
C VAL A 128 -4.89 25.55 0.76
N LEU A 129 -4.36 25.09 -0.38
CA LEU A 129 -4.24 23.67 -0.66
C LEU A 129 -3.14 22.98 0.15
N PHE A 130 -1.99 23.63 0.33
CA PHE A 130 -0.89 23.07 1.13
C PHE A 130 -1.28 22.97 2.63
N PRO A 131 -1.81 24.01 3.30
CA PRO A 131 -2.28 23.89 4.68
C PRO A 131 -3.38 22.83 4.86
N LEU A 132 -4.33 22.74 3.93
CA LEU A 132 -5.40 21.74 3.97
C LEU A 132 -4.85 20.31 3.85
N SER A 133 -3.86 20.10 3.00
CA SER A 133 -3.25 18.79 2.78
C SER A 133 -2.09 18.45 3.72
N TYR A 134 -1.59 19.41 4.51
CA TYR A 134 -0.41 19.24 5.37
C TYR A 134 -0.49 17.99 6.27
N SER A 135 -1.63 17.77 6.91
CA SER A 135 -1.81 16.59 7.77
C SER A 135 -1.72 15.29 6.99
N ALA A 136 -2.32 15.23 5.79
CA ALA A 136 -2.27 14.05 4.92
C ALA A 136 -0.85 13.83 4.34
N LEU A 137 -0.14 14.91 3.98
CA LEU A 137 1.24 14.86 3.52
C LEU A 137 2.17 14.31 4.60
N PHE A 138 2.03 14.81 5.84
CA PHE A 138 2.81 14.32 6.96
C PHE A 138 2.55 12.84 7.25
N GLN A 139 1.28 12.44 7.32
CA GLN A 139 0.88 11.06 7.59
C GLN A 139 1.33 10.11 6.48
N SER A 140 1.11 10.46 5.23
CA SER A 140 1.58 9.67 4.09
C SER A 140 3.10 9.60 4.04
N GLY A 141 3.79 10.67 4.42
CA GLY A 141 5.24 10.69 4.56
C GLY A 141 5.73 9.68 5.59
N VAL A 142 5.11 9.64 6.79
CA VAL A 142 5.44 8.64 7.81
C VAL A 142 5.19 7.21 7.30
N ILE A 143 4.05 6.96 6.64
CA ILE A 143 3.73 5.65 6.08
C ILE A 143 4.75 5.25 5.00
N VAL A 144 5.06 6.14 4.05
CA VAL A 144 6.04 5.86 3.00
C VAL A 144 7.44 5.64 3.59
N PHE A 145 7.83 6.43 4.59
CA PHE A 145 9.11 6.23 5.29
C PHE A 145 9.20 4.83 5.89
N VAL A 146 8.16 4.40 6.60
CA VAL A 146 8.11 3.07 7.22
C VAL A 146 8.14 1.97 6.17
N LEU A 147 7.34 2.08 5.10
CA LEU A 147 7.30 1.11 4.01
C LEU A 147 8.65 1.01 3.29
N ALA A 148 9.32 2.14 3.05
CA ALA A 148 10.62 2.18 2.40
C ALA A 148 11.74 1.67 3.32
N PHE A 149 11.74 2.06 4.61
CA PHE A 149 12.72 1.63 5.60
C PHE A 149 12.66 0.11 5.86
N ASN A 150 11.44 -0.43 5.92
CA ASN A 150 11.22 -1.85 6.16
C ASN A 150 11.42 -2.71 4.90
N ASN A 151 11.44 -2.10 3.71
CA ASN A 151 11.55 -2.86 2.46
C ASN A 151 12.92 -3.51 2.32
N ILE A 152 12.94 -4.84 2.42
CA ILE A 152 14.15 -5.65 2.25
C ILE A 152 14.33 -6.05 0.79
N ALA A 153 13.23 -6.33 0.09
CA ALA A 153 13.22 -6.97 -1.22
C ALA A 153 13.90 -6.11 -2.31
N VAL A 154 13.52 -4.84 -2.43
CA VAL A 154 14.06 -3.95 -3.46
C VAL A 154 15.57 -3.70 -3.27
N PRO A 155 16.04 -3.28 -2.08
CA PRO A 155 17.48 -3.11 -1.85
C PRO A 155 18.28 -4.40 -2.03
N ALA A 156 17.78 -5.56 -1.56
CA ALA A 156 18.50 -6.83 -1.67
C ALA A 156 18.71 -7.24 -3.13
N ILE A 157 17.69 -7.11 -3.99
CA ILE A 157 17.79 -7.43 -5.42
C ILE A 157 18.73 -6.45 -6.13
N LEU A 158 18.72 -5.17 -5.76
CA LEU A 158 19.60 -4.14 -6.31
C LEU A 158 20.97 -4.11 -5.64
N GLN A 159 21.29 -5.10 -4.80
CA GLN A 159 22.58 -5.23 -4.09
C GLN A 159 22.94 -4.04 -3.20
N VAL A 160 21.94 -3.28 -2.76
CA VAL A 160 22.10 -2.18 -1.82
C VAL A 160 21.97 -2.70 -0.39
N LYS A 161 22.99 -2.48 0.43
CA LYS A 161 22.97 -2.93 1.83
C LYS A 161 22.10 -2.01 2.66
N VAL A 162 21.10 -2.59 3.33
CA VAL A 162 20.22 -1.88 4.27
C VAL A 162 20.19 -2.60 5.62
N PHE A 163 19.95 -1.85 6.68
CA PHE A 163 20.02 -2.36 8.05
C PHE A 163 19.01 -3.49 8.33
N PRO A 164 17.72 -3.42 7.91
CA PRO A 164 16.77 -4.52 8.11
C PRO A 164 17.18 -5.81 7.39
N ALA A 165 17.73 -5.72 6.18
CA ALA A 165 18.22 -6.87 5.44
C ALA A 165 19.44 -7.52 6.12
N GLN A 166 20.39 -6.71 6.60
CA GLN A 166 21.57 -7.21 7.31
C GLN A 166 21.17 -7.85 8.64
N PHE A 167 20.20 -7.27 9.34
CA PHE A 167 19.65 -7.86 10.57
C PHE A 167 19.04 -9.24 10.29
N TRP A 168 18.24 -9.36 9.23
CA TRP A 168 17.67 -10.63 8.79
C TRP A 168 18.73 -11.68 8.48
N VAL A 169 19.72 -11.36 7.63
CA VAL A 169 20.82 -12.27 7.27
C VAL A 169 21.57 -12.75 8.51
N GLN A 170 21.89 -11.84 9.42
CA GLN A 170 22.64 -12.15 10.61
C GLN A 170 21.84 -13.04 11.58
N PHE A 171 20.54 -12.74 11.79
CA PHE A 171 19.69 -13.58 12.63
C PHE A 171 19.48 -14.97 12.03
N SER A 172 19.15 -15.05 10.74
CA SER A 172 18.90 -16.33 10.07
C SER A 172 20.13 -17.23 9.98
N SER A 173 21.34 -16.66 10.01
CA SER A 173 22.59 -17.45 10.00
C SER A 173 23.03 -17.92 11.38
N THR A 174 22.74 -17.18 12.44
CA THR A 174 23.26 -17.47 13.79
C THR A 174 22.19 -17.96 14.77
N TYR A 175 20.93 -17.68 14.51
CA TYR A 175 19.79 -17.88 15.44
C TYR A 175 20.05 -17.36 16.85
N ASN A 176 20.87 -16.31 16.97
CA ASN A 176 21.27 -15.73 18.24
C ASN A 176 20.27 -14.66 18.70
N PHE A 177 19.35 -15.02 19.59
CA PHE A 177 18.35 -14.11 20.15
C PHE A 177 18.95 -12.98 20.96
N GLN A 178 20.05 -13.23 21.72
CA GLN A 178 20.69 -12.18 22.52
C GLN A 178 21.19 -11.05 21.62
N MET A 179 21.82 -11.39 20.50
CA MET A 179 22.26 -10.42 19.50
C MET A 179 21.10 -9.74 18.80
N ALA A 180 20.01 -10.49 18.49
CA ALA A 180 18.81 -9.91 17.92
C ALA A 180 18.19 -8.85 18.84
N TRP A 181 18.17 -9.08 20.15
CA TRP A 181 17.69 -8.10 21.13
C TRP A 181 18.64 -6.90 21.28
N GLN A 182 19.97 -7.13 21.25
CA GLN A 182 20.96 -6.05 21.31
C GLN A 182 20.85 -5.03 20.17
N TYR A 183 20.48 -5.45 18.98
CA TYR A 183 20.31 -4.55 17.82
C TYR A 183 18.87 -4.22 17.51
N GLY A 184 17.93 -5.08 17.90
CA GLY A 184 16.49 -4.95 17.63
C GLY A 184 15.85 -3.74 18.31
N TRP A 185 16.35 -3.32 19.49
CA TRP A 185 15.81 -2.16 20.19
C TRP A 185 15.96 -0.86 19.38
N VAL A 186 17.04 -0.74 18.58
CA VAL A 186 17.24 0.41 17.69
C VAL A 186 16.16 0.44 16.60
N LEU A 187 15.84 -0.75 16.05
CA LEU A 187 14.75 -0.90 15.09
C LEU A 187 13.38 -0.62 15.72
N ALA A 188 13.20 -0.80 17.00
CA ALA A 188 11.97 -0.46 17.72
C ALA A 188 11.87 1.03 18.07
N LEU A 189 13.00 1.70 18.30
CA LEU A 189 13.04 3.11 18.70
C LEU A 189 12.53 4.04 17.58
N ILE A 190 12.91 3.78 16.32
CA ILE A 190 12.45 4.56 15.17
C ILE A 190 10.91 4.54 15.07
N PRO A 191 10.23 3.35 15.06
CA PRO A 191 8.78 3.27 15.09
C PRO A 191 8.14 3.99 16.27
N MET A 192 8.76 3.91 17.45
CA MET A 192 8.24 4.57 18.65
C MET A 192 8.24 6.10 18.51
N VAL A 193 9.32 6.68 17.99
CA VAL A 193 9.41 8.12 17.70
C VAL A 193 8.38 8.52 16.65
N LEU A 194 8.23 7.73 15.58
CA LEU A 194 7.23 7.97 14.53
C LEU A 194 5.80 7.87 15.08
N LEU A 195 5.52 6.93 15.99
CA LEU A 195 4.22 6.81 16.63
C LEU A 195 3.87 8.07 17.45
N LEU A 196 4.82 8.60 18.19
CA LEU A 196 4.64 9.86 18.93
C LEU A 196 4.37 11.03 17.99
N ALA A 197 5.11 11.13 16.89
CA ALA A 197 4.90 12.15 15.87
C ALA A 197 3.54 12.01 15.14
N PHE A 198 3.11 10.77 14.89
CA PHE A 198 1.83 10.42 14.24
C PHE A 198 0.62 10.65 15.16
N ASN A 199 0.85 10.81 16.46
CA ASN A 199 -0.18 10.88 17.48
C ASN A 199 -1.13 12.09 17.27
N GLY A 200 -2.42 11.86 17.34
CA GLY A 200 -3.48 12.88 17.37
C GLY A 200 -4.19 13.16 16.06
N ARG A 201 -3.71 12.68 14.92
CA ARG A 201 -4.27 13.03 13.61
C ARG A 201 -4.99 11.82 12.99
N MET A 202 -6.19 12.04 12.48
CA MET A 202 -6.94 11.03 11.71
C MET A 202 -6.47 11.04 10.25
N ILE A 203 -6.41 9.87 9.63
CA ILE A 203 -6.08 9.75 8.20
C ILE A 203 -7.23 10.34 7.38
N ALA A 204 -6.89 11.15 6.39
CA ALA A 204 -7.83 11.63 5.39
C ALA A 204 -8.03 10.55 4.32
N TRP A 205 -9.19 9.90 4.37
CA TRP A 205 -9.51 8.84 3.42
C TRP A 205 -10.08 9.40 2.11
N PRO A 206 -9.80 8.79 0.94
CA PRO A 206 -10.20 9.34 -0.37
C PRO A 206 -11.70 9.26 -0.67
N TRP A 207 -12.50 8.58 0.15
CA TRP A 207 -13.97 8.50 -0.01
C TRP A 207 -14.75 9.64 0.64
N GLU A 208 -14.12 10.44 1.49
CA GLU A 208 -14.73 11.66 2.03
C GLU A 208 -14.78 12.74 0.94
N SER A 209 -15.95 13.37 0.71
CA SER A 209 -16.12 14.40 -0.32
C SER A 209 -17.19 15.40 0.08
N GLN A 210 -16.92 16.68 -0.13
CA GLN A 210 -17.87 17.78 0.13
C GLN A 210 -18.36 18.49 -1.14
N GLY A 211 -18.39 17.79 -2.27
CA GLY A 211 -19.11 18.26 -3.46
C GLY A 211 -18.48 19.40 -4.27
N LEU A 212 -17.18 19.64 -4.15
CA LEU A 212 -16.48 20.67 -4.92
C LEU A 212 -16.65 20.46 -6.43
N ASP A 213 -17.08 21.50 -7.15
CA ASP A 213 -17.11 21.48 -8.62
C ASP A 213 -15.68 21.50 -9.18
N SER A 214 -15.40 20.50 -9.99
CA SER A 214 -14.10 20.32 -10.63
C SER A 214 -13.73 21.48 -11.56
N ASN A 215 -14.70 22.10 -12.22
CA ASN A 215 -14.44 23.20 -13.16
C ASN A 215 -14.00 24.46 -12.41
N VAL A 216 -14.69 24.79 -11.32
CA VAL A 216 -14.33 25.93 -10.44
C VAL A 216 -12.92 25.73 -9.87
N PHE A 217 -12.61 24.51 -9.41
CA PHE A 217 -11.27 24.20 -8.90
C PHE A 217 -10.18 24.37 -9.97
N LEU A 218 -10.39 23.86 -11.20
CA LEU A 218 -9.42 23.96 -12.28
C LEU A 218 -9.19 25.40 -12.73
N GLU A 219 -10.23 26.21 -12.75
CA GLU A 219 -10.13 27.62 -13.11
C GLU A 219 -9.29 28.38 -12.06
N ARG A 220 -9.53 28.13 -10.78
CA ARG A 220 -8.77 28.74 -9.68
C ARG A 220 -7.32 28.27 -9.61
N LEU A 221 -7.05 27.00 -9.96
CA LEU A 221 -5.70 26.43 -9.97
C LEU A 221 -4.81 27.07 -11.03
N GLY A 222 -5.40 27.55 -12.12
CA GLY A 222 -4.71 28.23 -13.21
C GLY A 222 -4.06 27.26 -14.22
N TYR A 223 -3.85 27.76 -15.43
CA TYR A 223 -3.40 26.95 -16.59
C TYR A 223 -2.04 26.27 -16.37
N ILE A 224 -1.06 26.98 -15.81
CA ILE A 224 0.31 26.47 -15.64
C ILE A 224 0.33 25.26 -14.71
N ILE A 225 -0.25 25.39 -13.50
CA ILE A 225 -0.22 24.33 -12.49
C ILE A 225 -1.05 23.13 -12.95
N ARG A 226 -2.20 23.38 -13.57
CA ARG A 226 -3.04 22.33 -14.16
C ARG A 226 -2.28 21.49 -15.19
N ASN A 227 -1.60 22.13 -16.14
CA ASN A 227 -0.89 21.41 -17.19
C ASN A 227 0.35 20.71 -16.65
N LEU A 228 1.09 21.33 -15.73
CA LEU A 228 2.25 20.72 -15.09
C LEU A 228 1.84 19.46 -14.32
N SER A 229 0.76 19.51 -13.52
CA SER A 229 0.25 18.36 -12.79
C SER A 229 -0.29 17.26 -13.70
N ALA A 230 -0.90 17.61 -14.85
CA ALA A 230 -1.36 16.66 -15.85
C ALA A 230 -0.18 15.95 -16.55
N VAL A 231 0.84 16.69 -16.95
CA VAL A 231 2.06 16.11 -17.57
C VAL A 231 2.79 15.22 -16.57
N LEU A 232 2.90 15.66 -15.32
CA LEU A 232 3.52 14.86 -14.26
C LEU A 232 2.73 13.56 -14.03
N PHE A 233 1.39 13.63 -13.97
CA PHE A 233 0.55 12.44 -13.85
C PHE A 233 0.76 11.48 -15.03
N GLY A 234 0.63 11.97 -16.27
CA GLY A 234 0.82 11.15 -17.47
C GLY A 234 2.21 10.52 -17.54
N GLY A 235 3.27 11.30 -17.30
CA GLY A 235 4.64 10.81 -17.26
C GLY A 235 4.86 9.75 -16.17
N THR A 236 4.36 10.01 -14.96
CA THR A 236 4.51 9.06 -13.86
C THR A 236 3.74 7.75 -14.11
N ILE A 237 2.51 7.79 -14.65
CA ILE A 237 1.75 6.58 -15.02
C ILE A 237 2.47 5.79 -16.13
N VAL A 238 2.99 6.47 -17.14
CA VAL A 238 3.76 5.81 -18.22
C VAL A 238 4.95 5.07 -17.61
N ILE A 239 5.72 5.74 -16.76
CA ILE A 239 6.97 5.22 -16.19
C ILE A 239 6.70 4.16 -15.14
N SER A 240 5.74 4.36 -14.24
CA SER A 240 5.52 3.46 -13.09
C SER A 240 4.57 2.30 -13.36
N LEU A 241 3.68 2.43 -14.36
CA LEU A 241 2.69 1.41 -14.68
C LEU A 241 2.85 0.84 -16.08
N LEU A 242 2.75 1.69 -17.12
CA LEU A 242 2.66 1.21 -18.51
C LEU A 242 3.96 0.59 -19.00
N LEU A 243 5.10 1.18 -18.67
CA LEU A 243 6.41 0.69 -19.09
C LEU A 243 6.74 -0.66 -18.42
N PRO A 244 6.61 -0.86 -17.09
CA PRO A 244 6.78 -2.16 -16.48
C PRO A 244 5.82 -3.23 -17.02
N LEU A 245 4.53 -2.91 -17.17
CA LEU A 245 3.54 -3.85 -17.73
C LEU A 245 3.83 -4.19 -19.18
N GLY A 246 4.18 -3.19 -20.00
CA GLY A 246 4.54 -3.40 -21.40
C GLY A 246 5.73 -4.34 -21.55
N GLN A 247 6.77 -4.15 -20.73
CA GLN A 247 7.94 -5.01 -20.75
C GLN A 247 7.60 -6.47 -20.36
N LEU A 248 6.75 -6.66 -19.35
CA LEU A 248 6.32 -8.00 -18.94
C LEU A 248 5.50 -8.69 -20.04
N LEU A 249 4.51 -8.00 -20.59
CA LEU A 249 3.57 -8.57 -21.55
C LEU A 249 4.18 -8.82 -22.93
N LEU A 250 5.13 -7.97 -23.35
CA LEU A 250 5.82 -8.11 -24.63
C LEU A 250 6.97 -9.11 -24.61
N ASN A 251 7.40 -9.57 -23.43
CA ASN A 251 8.47 -10.55 -23.33
C ASN A 251 7.93 -11.97 -23.63
N ALA A 252 8.32 -12.53 -24.78
CA ALA A 252 7.89 -13.86 -25.22
C ALA A 252 8.21 -14.97 -24.21
N ARG A 253 9.31 -14.87 -23.49
CA ARG A 253 9.70 -15.87 -22.47
C ARG A 253 8.71 -15.93 -21.31
N THR A 254 8.04 -14.81 -20.98
CA THR A 254 6.98 -14.78 -19.96
C THR A 254 5.88 -15.80 -20.26
N TRP A 255 5.47 -15.87 -21.53
CA TRP A 255 4.38 -16.75 -21.97
C TRP A 255 4.82 -18.19 -22.16
N LEU A 256 6.05 -18.43 -22.61
CA LEU A 256 6.61 -19.78 -22.76
C LEU A 256 6.71 -20.50 -21.41
N ASP A 257 7.13 -19.80 -20.35
CA ASP A 257 7.33 -20.38 -19.03
C ASP A 257 6.07 -20.35 -18.16
N PHE A 258 4.96 -19.74 -18.65
CA PHE A 258 3.76 -19.45 -17.85
C PHE A 258 3.10 -20.72 -17.28
N SER A 259 2.90 -21.77 -18.11
CA SER A 259 2.28 -23.02 -17.66
C SER A 259 3.17 -23.76 -16.66
N GLY A 260 4.49 -23.82 -16.92
CA GLY A 260 5.46 -24.43 -16.01
C GLY A 260 5.54 -23.69 -14.67
N ALA A 261 5.49 -22.35 -14.69
CA ALA A 261 5.48 -21.52 -13.49
C ALA A 261 4.22 -21.76 -12.63
N ILE A 262 3.04 -21.91 -13.26
CA ILE A 262 1.80 -22.26 -12.53
C ILE A 262 1.93 -23.64 -11.87
N GLN A 263 2.37 -24.66 -12.61
CA GLN A 263 2.48 -26.00 -12.07
C GLN A 263 3.46 -26.05 -10.89
N ALA A 264 4.66 -25.49 -11.07
CA ALA A 264 5.69 -25.47 -10.03
C ALA A 264 5.34 -24.55 -8.84
N GLY A 265 4.52 -23.50 -9.06
CA GLY A 265 4.12 -22.50 -8.08
C GLY A 265 2.72 -22.67 -7.49
N SER A 266 1.97 -23.70 -7.88
CA SER A 266 0.54 -23.85 -7.53
C SER A 266 0.26 -23.74 -6.04
N ARG A 267 1.07 -24.38 -5.20
CA ARG A 267 0.95 -24.31 -3.73
C ARG A 267 1.26 -22.90 -3.20
N SER A 268 2.28 -22.25 -3.74
CA SER A 268 2.65 -20.88 -3.33
C SER A 268 1.60 -19.87 -3.75
N ILE A 269 0.94 -20.06 -4.92
CA ILE A 269 -0.18 -19.25 -5.40
C ILE A 269 -1.36 -19.38 -4.43
N PHE A 270 -1.73 -20.61 -4.09
CA PHE A 270 -2.83 -20.90 -3.16
C PHE A 270 -2.55 -20.31 -1.76
N ASN A 271 -1.35 -20.53 -1.22
CA ASN A 271 -0.95 -19.98 0.08
C ASN A 271 -1.02 -18.46 0.09
N SER A 272 -0.51 -17.79 -0.94
CA SER A 272 -0.55 -16.32 -1.03
C SER A 272 -1.96 -15.78 -1.02
N PHE A 273 -2.85 -16.37 -1.83
CA PHE A 273 -4.25 -15.99 -1.85
C PHE A 273 -4.90 -16.17 -0.47
N TRP A 274 -4.77 -17.37 0.13
CA TRP A 274 -5.43 -17.68 1.39
C TRP A 274 -4.90 -16.86 2.57
N PHE A 275 -3.59 -16.71 2.70
CA PHE A 275 -3.03 -15.92 3.79
C PHE A 275 -3.44 -14.46 3.68
N ALA A 276 -3.40 -13.88 2.49
CA ALA A 276 -3.82 -12.50 2.28
C ALA A 276 -5.33 -12.32 2.49
N PHE A 277 -6.16 -13.23 1.95
CA PHE A 277 -7.62 -13.19 2.10
C PHE A 277 -8.06 -13.33 3.56
N LEU A 278 -7.55 -14.33 4.26
CA LEU A 278 -7.90 -14.57 5.67
C LEU A 278 -7.42 -13.42 6.57
N THR A 279 -6.21 -12.92 6.33
CA THR A 279 -5.69 -11.77 7.07
C THR A 279 -6.53 -10.52 6.83
N ALA A 280 -6.80 -10.16 5.57
CA ALA A 280 -7.59 -8.98 5.25
C ALA A 280 -9.01 -9.08 5.82
N SER A 281 -9.62 -10.26 5.77
CA SER A 281 -10.97 -10.51 6.29
C SER A 281 -11.00 -10.43 7.82
N SER A 282 -10.07 -11.10 8.51
CA SER A 282 -9.99 -11.06 9.97
C SER A 282 -9.72 -9.65 10.51
N VAL A 283 -8.76 -8.94 9.90
CA VAL A 283 -8.44 -7.55 10.28
C VAL A 283 -9.62 -6.61 10.02
N SER A 284 -10.34 -6.78 8.91
CA SER A 284 -11.51 -5.96 8.60
C SER A 284 -12.65 -6.20 9.61
N VAL A 285 -12.95 -7.47 9.92
CA VAL A 285 -13.99 -7.81 10.89
C VAL A 285 -13.63 -7.27 12.29
N ILE A 286 -12.43 -7.57 12.78
CA ILE A 286 -11.97 -7.09 14.09
C ILE A 286 -11.88 -5.56 14.10
N GLY A 287 -11.45 -4.94 12.99
CA GLY A 287 -11.40 -3.49 12.81
C GLY A 287 -12.77 -2.83 12.97
N VAL A 288 -13.83 -3.40 12.37
CA VAL A 288 -15.22 -2.92 12.56
C VAL A 288 -15.62 -3.00 14.03
N LEU A 289 -15.40 -4.15 14.68
CA LEU A 289 -15.77 -4.38 16.08
C LEU A 289 -15.04 -3.45 17.05
N THR A 290 -13.78 -3.12 16.73
CA THR A 290 -12.90 -2.33 17.61
C THR A 290 -12.82 -0.85 17.24
N SER A 291 -13.46 -0.42 16.15
CA SER A 291 -13.37 0.95 15.60
C SER A 291 -13.71 2.06 16.59
N SER A 292 -14.53 1.78 17.60
CA SER A 292 -14.93 2.74 18.64
C SER A 292 -13.88 2.94 19.75
N TYR A 293 -12.94 2.00 19.93
CA TYR A 293 -11.98 2.02 21.05
C TYR A 293 -10.66 2.65 20.63
N LYS A 294 -10.33 3.80 21.21
CA LYS A 294 -9.11 4.58 20.86
C LYS A 294 -7.81 3.87 21.24
N VAL A 295 -7.82 2.91 22.15
CA VAL A 295 -6.65 2.16 22.61
C VAL A 295 -5.94 1.43 21.46
N PHE A 296 -6.70 0.96 20.45
CA PHE A 296 -6.14 0.24 19.29
C PHE A 296 -5.27 1.12 18.39
N ARG A 297 -5.19 2.42 18.63
CA ARG A 297 -4.22 3.28 18.01
C ARG A 297 -2.76 2.85 18.27
N LEU A 298 -2.49 2.23 19.40
CA LEU A 298 -1.16 1.70 19.71
C LEU A 298 -0.71 0.61 18.74
N THR A 299 -1.64 -0.01 18.00
CA THR A 299 -1.31 -1.04 17.00
C THR A 299 -0.49 -0.52 15.81
N TRP A 300 -0.44 0.81 15.59
CA TRP A 300 0.48 1.42 14.64
C TRP A 300 1.95 1.08 14.93
N LEU A 301 2.28 0.78 16.19
CA LEU A 301 3.61 0.32 16.55
C LEU A 301 4.00 -0.96 15.79
N PHE A 302 3.07 -1.92 15.64
CA PHE A 302 3.34 -3.17 14.93
C PHE A 302 3.56 -2.96 13.43
N LEU A 303 2.86 -2.00 12.82
CA LEU A 303 3.10 -1.64 11.43
C LEU A 303 4.47 -0.98 11.24
N PHE A 304 4.85 -0.11 12.16
CA PHE A 304 6.10 0.65 12.09
C PHE A 304 7.31 -0.23 12.38
N LEU A 305 7.16 -1.29 13.18
CA LEU A 305 8.24 -2.26 13.42
C LEU A 305 8.60 -3.00 12.13
N PRO A 306 9.90 -3.20 11.86
CA PRO A 306 10.33 -4.07 10.76
C PRO A 306 9.76 -5.47 10.90
N GLY A 307 9.25 -6.02 9.78
CA GLY A 307 8.65 -7.36 9.75
C GLY A 307 9.57 -8.45 10.25
N VAL A 308 10.87 -8.32 9.97
CA VAL A 308 11.89 -9.26 10.47
C VAL A 308 11.96 -9.25 11.99
N LEU A 309 11.90 -8.08 12.63
CA LEU A 309 11.92 -8.00 14.10
C LEU A 309 10.64 -8.62 14.68
N LEU A 310 9.49 -8.37 14.06
CA LEU A 310 8.25 -9.06 14.43
C LEU A 310 8.38 -10.57 14.29
N GLY A 311 8.99 -11.06 13.20
CA GLY A 311 9.27 -12.49 13.00
C GLY A 311 10.10 -13.09 14.14
N VAL A 312 11.17 -12.40 14.56
CA VAL A 312 11.99 -12.84 15.71
C VAL A 312 11.17 -12.91 16.99
N VAL A 313 10.34 -11.90 17.27
CA VAL A 313 9.44 -11.89 18.44
C VAL A 313 8.48 -13.08 18.38
N TRP A 314 7.85 -13.32 17.24
CA TRP A 314 6.92 -14.44 17.06
C TRP A 314 7.61 -15.79 17.29
N ILE A 315 8.80 -16.02 16.73
CA ILE A 315 9.58 -17.24 16.96
C ILE A 315 9.89 -17.40 18.45
N SER A 316 10.32 -16.34 19.12
CA SER A 316 10.70 -16.41 20.56
C SER A 316 9.51 -16.76 21.48
N ILE A 317 8.29 -16.38 21.10
CA ILE A 317 7.08 -16.64 21.89
C ILE A 317 6.47 -18.01 21.56
N PHE A 318 6.35 -18.35 20.28
CA PHE A 318 5.52 -19.47 19.81
C PHE A 318 6.32 -20.73 19.44
N ASN A 319 7.63 -20.66 19.27
CA ASN A 319 8.46 -21.84 19.01
C ASN A 319 8.66 -22.65 20.30
N ARG A 320 7.58 -23.33 20.71
CA ARG A 320 7.51 -24.17 21.92
C ARG A 320 6.76 -25.46 21.60
N PRO A 321 7.14 -26.61 22.20
CA PRO A 321 6.49 -27.91 21.92
C PRO A 321 4.96 -27.88 22.13
N SER A 322 4.47 -27.14 23.11
CA SER A 322 3.02 -27.02 23.39
C SER A 322 2.23 -26.22 22.32
N LEU A 323 2.91 -25.44 21.51
CA LEU A 323 2.33 -24.57 20.47
C LEU A 323 2.75 -24.97 19.03
N ASP A 324 3.32 -26.15 18.88
CA ASP A 324 3.84 -26.65 17.58
C ASP A 324 2.74 -26.71 16.51
N TRP A 325 1.54 -27.12 16.87
CA TRP A 325 0.39 -27.14 15.97
C TRP A 325 0.03 -25.74 15.40
N PHE A 326 0.26 -24.69 16.18
CA PHE A 326 0.01 -23.31 15.77
C PHE A 326 1.20 -22.76 14.99
N TYR A 327 2.42 -22.96 15.53
CA TYR A 327 3.67 -22.47 14.94
C TYR A 327 3.96 -23.14 13.60
N GLY A 328 3.77 -24.44 13.48
CA GLY A 328 3.98 -25.20 12.23
C GLY A 328 2.86 -25.04 11.19
N GLY A 329 1.84 -24.26 11.46
CA GLY A 329 0.66 -24.08 10.61
C GLY A 329 0.54 -22.69 9.97
N GLY A 330 -0.35 -22.57 8.97
CA GLY A 330 -0.67 -21.29 8.33
C GLY A 330 -1.31 -20.26 9.27
N CYS A 331 -1.87 -20.72 10.41
CA CYS A 331 -2.44 -19.83 11.45
C CYS A 331 -1.42 -18.82 11.99
N MET A 332 -0.17 -19.25 12.15
CA MET A 332 0.93 -18.39 12.57
C MET A 332 1.13 -17.23 11.62
N VAL A 333 1.17 -17.49 10.31
CA VAL A 333 1.36 -16.47 9.28
C VAL A 333 0.19 -15.49 9.28
N VAL A 334 -1.05 -15.99 9.28
CA VAL A 334 -2.26 -15.15 9.29
C VAL A 334 -2.30 -14.26 10.52
N THR A 335 -1.97 -14.80 11.71
CA THR A 335 -2.00 -14.01 12.96
C THR A 335 -0.90 -12.94 12.98
N ALA A 336 0.31 -13.28 12.51
CA ALA A 336 1.43 -12.34 12.44
C ALA A 336 1.13 -11.16 11.48
N LEU A 337 0.63 -11.48 10.29
CA LEU A 337 0.20 -10.48 9.32
C LEU A 337 -0.99 -9.65 9.82
N SER A 338 -1.96 -10.30 10.51
CA SER A 338 -3.10 -9.60 11.11
C SER A 338 -2.64 -8.58 12.13
N LEU A 339 -1.73 -8.93 13.03
CA LEU A 339 -1.20 -7.99 14.01
C LEU A 339 -0.44 -6.83 13.33
N ARG A 340 0.38 -7.14 12.33
CA ARG A 340 1.17 -6.13 11.59
C ARG A 340 0.29 -5.10 10.92
N TYR A 341 -0.75 -5.53 10.21
CA TYR A 341 -1.60 -4.65 9.41
C TYR A 341 -2.89 -4.20 10.09
N PHE A 342 -3.08 -4.56 11.35
CA PHE A 342 -4.29 -4.23 12.12
C PHE A 342 -4.55 -2.73 12.21
N ALA A 343 -3.50 -1.92 12.30
CA ALA A 343 -3.61 -0.47 12.38
C ALA A 343 -4.36 0.13 11.18
N PHE A 344 -4.08 -0.36 9.96
CA PHE A 344 -4.80 0.07 8.76
C PHE A 344 -6.28 -0.32 8.80
N GLY A 345 -6.58 -1.54 9.23
CA GLY A 345 -7.96 -2.01 9.36
C GLY A 345 -8.74 -1.20 10.37
N TRP A 346 -8.20 -1.03 11.57
CA TRP A 346 -8.84 -0.27 12.63
C TRP A 346 -9.07 1.21 12.25
N GLU A 347 -8.05 1.88 11.75
CA GLU A 347 -8.18 3.30 11.35
C GLU A 347 -9.10 3.48 10.15
N GLY A 348 -9.01 2.58 9.15
CA GLY A 348 -9.88 2.61 7.98
C GLY A 348 -11.34 2.37 8.31
N MET A 349 -11.64 1.38 9.16
CA MET A 349 -13.00 1.10 9.60
C MET A 349 -13.56 2.23 10.49
N ARG A 350 -12.71 2.84 11.30
CA ARG A 350 -13.07 4.05 12.06
C ARG A 350 -13.38 5.22 11.15
N GLY A 351 -12.56 5.44 10.10
CA GLY A 351 -12.81 6.46 9.07
C GLY A 351 -14.13 6.22 8.34
N ALA A 352 -14.38 4.97 7.92
CA ALA A 352 -15.66 4.59 7.30
C ALA A 352 -16.86 4.82 8.23
N LYS A 353 -16.73 4.46 9.50
CA LYS A 353 -17.79 4.73 10.50
C LYS A 353 -18.05 6.21 10.68
N ASN A 354 -17.02 7.05 10.73
CA ASN A 354 -17.16 8.49 10.91
C ASN A 354 -17.71 9.22 9.67
N SER A 355 -17.72 8.57 8.50
CA SER A 355 -18.34 9.12 7.29
C SER A 355 -19.84 8.85 7.19
N ILE A 356 -20.41 8.08 8.13
CA ILE A 356 -21.84 7.82 8.19
C ILE A 356 -22.54 9.08 8.72
N ASP A 357 -23.62 9.46 8.05
CA ASP A 357 -24.48 10.54 8.50
C ASP A 357 -25.22 10.17 9.80
N ALA A 358 -24.86 10.85 10.89
CA ALA A 358 -25.43 10.58 12.21
C ALA A 358 -26.93 10.87 12.29
N ASP A 359 -27.40 11.87 11.52
CA ASP A 359 -28.81 12.26 11.52
C ASP A 359 -29.68 11.19 10.86
N LEU A 360 -29.16 10.57 9.78
CA LEU A 360 -29.84 9.46 9.12
C LEU A 360 -29.88 8.20 10.02
N VAL A 361 -28.81 7.94 10.77
CA VAL A 361 -28.80 6.83 11.74
C VAL A 361 -29.84 7.07 12.83
N SER A 362 -29.87 8.27 13.41
CA SER A 362 -30.82 8.65 14.45
C SER A 362 -32.27 8.55 13.95
N ALA A 363 -32.55 8.95 12.71
CA ALA A 363 -33.85 8.79 12.08
C ALA A 363 -34.27 7.30 11.99
N THR A 364 -33.34 6.40 11.61
CA THR A 364 -33.68 4.95 11.57
C THR A 364 -33.98 4.38 12.95
N ASP A 365 -33.39 4.91 14.04
CA ASP A 365 -33.70 4.49 15.40
C ASP A 365 -35.13 4.93 15.81
N LEU A 366 -35.52 6.16 15.43
CA LEU A 366 -36.87 6.69 15.68
C LEU A 366 -37.96 5.88 14.95
N PHE A 367 -37.69 5.42 13.74
CA PHE A 367 -38.64 4.62 12.94
C PHE A 367 -38.61 3.13 13.26
N GLY A 368 -37.82 2.67 14.22
CA GLY A 368 -37.75 1.25 14.62
C GLY A 368 -37.26 0.32 13.50
N VAL A 369 -36.44 0.82 12.58
CA VAL A 369 -35.92 0.05 11.44
C VAL A 369 -35.05 -1.10 11.93
N SER A 370 -35.27 -2.34 11.43
CA SER A 370 -34.47 -3.49 11.79
C SER A 370 -32.98 -3.30 11.41
N TRP A 371 -32.07 -3.94 12.19
CA TRP A 371 -30.62 -3.85 11.90
C TRP A 371 -30.26 -4.25 10.46
N TRP A 372 -30.91 -5.28 9.92
CA TRP A 372 -30.67 -5.75 8.56
C TRP A 372 -31.11 -4.75 7.49
N GLN A 373 -32.28 -4.12 7.67
CA GLN A 373 -32.77 -3.05 6.78
C GLN A 373 -31.85 -1.83 6.84
N ARG A 374 -31.43 -1.43 8.05
CA ARG A 374 -30.44 -0.35 8.25
C ARG A 374 -29.14 -0.66 7.53
N TRP A 375 -28.61 -1.89 7.68
CA TRP A 375 -27.38 -2.29 7.00
C TRP A 375 -27.54 -2.22 5.49
N ARG A 376 -28.57 -2.84 4.92
CA ARG A 376 -28.78 -2.97 3.48
C ARG A 376 -29.05 -1.62 2.79
N HIS A 377 -29.88 -0.75 3.37
CA HIS A 377 -30.40 0.46 2.72
C HIS A 377 -29.67 1.74 3.13
N LEU A 378 -29.03 1.79 4.31
CA LEU A 378 -28.36 2.98 4.80
C LEU A 378 -26.84 2.80 4.86
N LEU A 379 -26.36 1.79 5.60
CA LEU A 379 -24.93 1.66 5.90
C LEU A 379 -24.13 1.13 4.70
N GLN A 380 -24.57 0.04 4.08
CA GLN A 380 -23.87 -0.58 2.96
C GLN A 380 -23.67 0.36 1.77
N PRO A 381 -24.65 1.18 1.32
CA PRO A 381 -24.43 2.15 0.25
C PRO A 381 -23.43 3.26 0.63
N GLN A 382 -23.39 3.69 1.90
CA GLN A 382 -22.49 4.75 2.35
C GLN A 382 -21.05 4.26 2.56
N VAL A 383 -20.88 3.13 3.24
CA VAL A 383 -19.54 2.69 3.68
C VAL A 383 -19.04 1.40 3.05
N GLY A 384 -19.86 0.70 2.26
CA GLY A 384 -19.48 -0.60 1.69
C GLY A 384 -18.20 -0.53 0.83
N TRP A 385 -18.08 0.51 0.01
CA TRP A 385 -16.86 0.74 -0.78
C TRP A 385 -15.66 1.13 0.08
N ALA A 386 -15.86 1.87 1.17
CA ALA A 386 -14.79 2.21 2.10
C ALA A 386 -14.26 0.96 2.82
N ILE A 387 -15.17 0.09 3.29
CA ILE A 387 -14.82 -1.19 3.90
C ILE A 387 -14.05 -2.08 2.91
N PHE A 388 -14.54 -2.17 1.66
CA PHE A 388 -13.86 -2.93 0.62
C PHE A 388 -12.47 -2.35 0.30
N ALA A 389 -12.33 -1.04 0.22
CA ALA A 389 -11.05 -0.40 -0.05
C ALA A 389 -10.03 -0.66 1.07
N VAL A 390 -10.45 -0.61 2.34
CA VAL A 390 -9.60 -0.95 3.50
C VAL A 390 -9.18 -2.42 3.44
N TRP A 391 -10.14 -3.32 3.22
CA TRP A 391 -9.88 -4.76 3.05
C TRP A 391 -8.88 -5.00 1.91
N TYR A 392 -9.06 -4.31 0.78
CA TYR A 392 -8.21 -4.47 -0.39
C TYR A 392 -6.77 -3.99 -0.15
N VAL A 393 -6.59 -2.85 0.53
CA VAL A 393 -5.24 -2.36 0.89
C VAL A 393 -4.51 -3.37 1.78
N ILE A 394 -5.21 -3.94 2.78
CA ILE A 394 -4.62 -4.96 3.66
C ILE A 394 -4.28 -6.22 2.86
N TYR A 395 -5.18 -6.66 1.99
CA TYR A 395 -4.96 -7.80 1.11
C TYR A 395 -3.71 -7.63 0.24
N LEU A 396 -3.51 -6.45 -0.38
CA LEU A 396 -2.33 -6.14 -1.18
C LEU A 396 -1.05 -6.17 -0.34
N LEU A 397 -1.06 -5.51 0.81
CA LEU A 397 0.10 -5.49 1.70
C LEU A 397 0.51 -6.90 2.16
N CYS A 398 -0.46 -7.78 2.43
CA CYS A 398 -0.21 -9.18 2.78
C CYS A 398 0.34 -9.99 1.60
N LEU A 399 -0.15 -9.74 0.37
CA LEU A 399 0.37 -10.43 -0.82
C LEU A 399 1.86 -10.18 -1.06
N TRP A 400 2.35 -9.01 -0.67
CA TRP A 400 3.74 -8.59 -0.92
C TRP A 400 4.66 -8.75 0.28
N ASP A 401 4.10 -9.06 1.46
CA ASP A 401 4.89 -9.17 2.67
C ASP A 401 5.84 -10.37 2.59
N THR A 402 7.11 -10.07 2.38
CA THR A 402 8.21 -11.03 2.51
C THR A 402 8.93 -10.87 3.82
N GLU A 403 8.90 -9.69 4.41
CA GLU A 403 9.71 -9.31 5.57
C GLU A 403 9.27 -10.04 6.83
N THR A 404 7.95 -10.14 7.05
CA THR A 404 7.40 -10.88 8.19
C THR A 404 7.42 -12.38 7.92
N VAL A 405 7.00 -12.78 6.70
CA VAL A 405 6.78 -14.18 6.34
C VAL A 405 8.08 -14.97 6.26
N VAL A 406 9.18 -14.37 5.79
CA VAL A 406 10.44 -15.07 5.54
C VAL A 406 11.00 -15.86 6.74
N LEU A 407 10.72 -15.41 7.96
CA LEU A 407 11.19 -16.05 9.18
C LEU A 407 10.18 -17.03 9.80
N ILE A 408 8.89 -16.84 9.55
CA ILE A 408 7.80 -17.56 10.24
C ILE A 408 7.05 -18.52 9.32
N VAL A 409 7.41 -18.60 8.05
CA VAL A 409 6.74 -19.46 7.08
C VAL A 409 6.89 -20.94 7.49
N PRO A 410 5.78 -21.69 7.64
CA PRO A 410 5.83 -23.09 7.98
C PRO A 410 6.31 -23.94 6.78
N PRO A 411 6.74 -25.18 7.02
CA PRO A 411 7.09 -26.11 5.93
C PRO A 411 5.94 -26.25 4.94
N GLY A 412 6.21 -25.98 3.66
CA GLY A 412 5.20 -25.98 2.60
C GLY A 412 4.25 -24.79 2.57
N GLY A 413 4.43 -23.80 3.46
CA GLY A 413 3.67 -22.53 3.50
C GLY A 413 4.29 -21.42 2.65
N GLU A 414 5.27 -21.70 1.79
CA GLU A 414 5.91 -20.71 0.93
C GLU A 414 4.87 -19.84 0.20
N THR A 415 5.02 -18.52 0.28
CA THR A 415 4.19 -17.58 -0.47
C THR A 415 4.80 -17.31 -1.85
N LEU A 416 3.96 -16.82 -2.77
CA LEU A 416 4.40 -16.46 -4.11
C LEU A 416 5.44 -15.32 -4.09
N ALA A 417 5.28 -14.35 -3.21
CA ALA A 417 6.23 -13.27 -3.01
C ALA A 417 7.61 -13.80 -2.56
N LEU A 418 7.63 -14.72 -1.59
CA LEU A 418 8.86 -15.33 -1.11
C LEU A 418 9.51 -16.20 -2.20
N ARG A 419 8.72 -16.96 -2.97
CA ARG A 419 9.21 -17.76 -4.10
C ARG A 419 9.84 -16.89 -5.19
N VAL A 420 9.20 -15.79 -5.56
CA VAL A 420 9.73 -14.83 -6.54
C VAL A 420 11.03 -14.21 -6.03
N PHE A 421 11.09 -13.84 -4.75
CA PHE A 421 12.30 -13.30 -4.13
C PHE A 421 13.48 -14.30 -4.22
N ASN A 422 13.24 -15.56 -3.88
CA ASN A 422 14.26 -16.60 -3.96
C ASN A 422 14.74 -16.83 -5.41
N LEU A 423 13.81 -16.96 -6.38
CA LEU A 423 14.16 -17.15 -7.79
C LEU A 423 14.94 -15.97 -8.39
N LEU A 424 14.61 -14.72 -8.01
CA LEU A 424 15.39 -13.55 -8.43
C LEU A 424 16.81 -13.60 -7.89
N HIS A 425 16.98 -14.04 -6.66
CA HIS A 425 18.30 -14.17 -6.05
C HIS A 425 19.17 -15.21 -6.77
N TYR A 426 18.55 -16.27 -7.31
CA TYR A 426 19.23 -17.31 -8.10
C TYR A 426 19.30 -17.03 -9.62
N GLY A 427 18.79 -15.90 -10.09
CA GLY A 427 18.92 -15.46 -11.49
C GLY A 427 17.94 -16.10 -12.49
N HIS A 428 16.85 -16.72 -12.05
CA HIS A 428 15.82 -17.34 -12.91
C HIS A 428 14.80 -16.35 -13.45
N HIS A 429 15.24 -15.35 -14.22
CA HIS A 429 14.40 -14.21 -14.64
C HIS A 429 13.15 -14.56 -15.45
N SER A 430 13.17 -15.64 -16.27
CA SER A 430 12.02 -16.01 -17.11
C SER A 430 10.84 -16.52 -16.28
N GLN A 431 11.10 -17.43 -15.33
CA GLN A 431 10.09 -17.93 -14.40
C GLN A 431 9.55 -16.83 -13.49
N VAL A 432 10.42 -15.91 -13.08
CA VAL A 432 10.04 -14.75 -12.28
C VAL A 432 9.00 -13.89 -12.99
N ASN A 433 9.16 -13.60 -14.28
CA ASN A 433 8.20 -12.84 -15.05
C ASN A 433 6.81 -13.47 -15.04
N ALA A 434 6.75 -14.79 -15.27
CA ALA A 434 5.49 -15.53 -15.23
C ALA A 434 4.83 -15.49 -13.84
N LEU A 435 5.61 -15.70 -12.77
CA LEU A 435 5.10 -15.62 -11.39
C LEU A 435 4.68 -14.20 -10.99
N CYS A 436 5.39 -13.18 -11.47
CA CYS A 436 5.00 -11.78 -11.26
C CYS A 436 3.67 -11.45 -11.96
N LEU A 437 3.42 -12.01 -13.16
CA LEU A 437 2.13 -11.86 -13.83
C LEU A 437 1.01 -12.52 -13.02
N ILE A 438 1.25 -13.71 -12.47
CA ILE A 438 0.29 -14.39 -11.61
C ILE A 438 0.03 -13.59 -10.33
N LEU A 439 1.07 -13.05 -9.71
CA LEU A 439 0.93 -12.20 -8.52
C LEU A 439 0.13 -10.93 -8.80
N LEU A 440 0.33 -10.32 -9.98
CA LEU A 440 -0.46 -9.20 -10.45
C LEU A 440 -1.92 -9.59 -10.69
N LEU A 441 -2.18 -10.76 -11.29
CA LEU A 441 -3.54 -11.27 -11.46
C LEU A 441 -4.23 -11.49 -10.11
N LEU A 442 -3.53 -12.07 -9.13
CA LEU A 442 -4.03 -12.20 -7.76
C LEU A 442 -4.33 -10.83 -7.11
N ALA A 443 -3.47 -9.84 -7.33
CA ALA A 443 -3.68 -8.48 -6.81
C ALA A 443 -4.93 -7.81 -7.43
N LEU A 444 -5.16 -7.97 -8.72
CA LEU A 444 -6.28 -7.35 -9.43
C LEU A 444 -7.60 -8.12 -9.28
N LEU A 445 -7.55 -9.43 -9.00
CA LEU A 445 -8.73 -10.30 -8.90
C LEU A 445 -9.82 -9.73 -7.97
N PRO A 446 -9.55 -9.29 -6.73
CA PRO A 446 -10.58 -8.75 -5.85
C PRO A 446 -11.22 -7.46 -6.38
N LEU A 447 -10.46 -6.61 -7.09
CA LEU A 447 -11.01 -5.39 -7.70
C LEU A 447 -12.04 -5.73 -8.78
N VAL A 448 -11.70 -6.68 -9.65
CA VAL A 448 -12.61 -7.13 -10.72
C VAL A 448 -13.86 -7.77 -10.11
N LEU A 449 -13.68 -8.66 -9.13
CA LEU A 449 -14.82 -9.29 -8.44
C LEU A 449 -15.67 -8.27 -7.69
N GLY A 450 -15.07 -7.32 -6.98
CA GLY A 450 -15.77 -6.24 -6.27
C GLY A 450 -16.57 -5.36 -7.23
N PHE A 451 -15.99 -5.03 -8.38
CA PHE A 451 -16.70 -4.26 -9.42
C PHE A 451 -17.89 -5.02 -9.99
N VAL A 452 -17.72 -6.30 -10.37
CA VAL A 452 -18.80 -7.15 -10.89
C VAL A 452 -19.91 -7.31 -9.85
N LEU A 453 -19.57 -7.59 -8.59
CA LEU A 453 -20.55 -7.69 -7.51
C LEU A 453 -21.33 -6.38 -7.32
N SER A 454 -20.67 -5.24 -7.42
CA SER A 454 -21.36 -3.94 -7.31
C SER A 454 -22.39 -3.71 -8.44
N LEU A 455 -22.08 -4.16 -9.65
CA LEU A 455 -23.03 -4.08 -10.78
C LEU A 455 -24.24 -4.99 -10.56
N ILE A 456 -24.01 -6.20 -10.05
CA ILE A 456 -25.07 -7.15 -9.72
C ILE A 456 -25.97 -6.59 -8.62
N ILE A 457 -25.40 -6.07 -7.53
CA ILE A 457 -26.16 -5.48 -6.43
C ILE A 457 -26.99 -4.28 -6.90
N LYS A 458 -26.42 -3.40 -7.71
CA LYS A 458 -27.15 -2.25 -8.27
C LYS A 458 -28.32 -2.68 -9.14
N LYS A 459 -28.17 -3.78 -9.92
CA LYS A 459 -29.26 -4.33 -10.73
C LYS A 459 -30.37 -4.93 -9.86
N TRP A 460 -30.01 -5.62 -8.79
CA TRP A 460 -30.96 -6.20 -7.83
C TRP A 460 -31.76 -5.13 -7.06
N LEU A 461 -31.09 -4.09 -6.58
CA LEU A 461 -31.76 -2.98 -5.88
C LEU A 461 -32.75 -2.23 -6.78
N LYS A 462 -32.47 -2.09 -8.09
CA LYS A 462 -33.41 -1.51 -9.05
C LYS A 462 -34.62 -2.37 -9.36
N GLN A 463 -34.54 -3.68 -9.14
CA GLN A 463 -35.68 -4.59 -9.35
C GLN A 463 -36.63 -4.67 -8.14
N ASP A 464 -36.14 -4.37 -6.94
CA ASP A 464 -36.94 -4.32 -5.71
C ASP A 464 -37.71 -2.98 -5.55
N ASP A 465 -37.39 -1.95 -6.37
CA ASP A 465 -38.08 -0.63 -6.41
C ASP A 465 -39.20 -0.56 -7.48
N LEU A 466 -39.46 -1.65 -8.25
CA LEU A 466 -40.54 -1.83 -9.20
C LEU A 466 -41.59 -2.82 -8.68
#